data_8234d0c12168e31a5f348d0267505cfa
#
_entry.id   8234d0c12168e31a5f348d0267505cfa
#
_cell.length_a   1.000
_cell.length_b   1.000
_cell.length_c   1.000
_cell.angle_alpha   90.00
_cell.angle_beta   90.00
_cell.angle_gamma   90.00
#
_symmetry.space_group_name_H-M   'P 1'
#
loop_
_entity.id
_entity.type
_entity.pdbx_description
1 polymer ?
#
loop_
_entity_poly.entity_id
_entity_poly.type
_entity_poly.pdbx_seq_one_letter_code
_entity_poly.pdbx_strand_id
1 'polypeptide(L)'
;MVAGMVTATPDLRSHRPGREKLGPSVSIPRHRHRGGYVAVVLSGGYQEAGLAGRFDLTAGDVAVHREFDAHLDHVHARGAEILNLPLPFGTTLPAVFKIADPDAIARVAERDPFDAAMTLVPVSSVVPANDWPDDLVGDLTGNSGDRLHTWAIAKGLAPETLSRGFAKVFGVTPAAFRAEARAHRAFALICGSDAPLASIAVDCGYADQPHLTRATSA
;
A
#
# COMPACT_ATOMS: atom_id res chain seq x y z
N MET A 1 33.08 0.83 14.25
CA MET A 1 32.47 -0.21 13.39
C MET A 1 31.05 0.23 13.09
N VAL A 2 30.82 0.79 11.90
CA VAL A 2 29.50 1.20 11.45
C VAL A 2 28.88 -0.03 10.80
N ALA A 3 27.89 -0.64 11.47
CA ALA A 3 27.12 -1.73 10.91
C ALA A 3 26.32 -1.17 9.72
N GLY A 4 26.69 -1.62 8.52
CA GLY A 4 25.97 -1.29 7.29
C GLY A 4 24.52 -1.76 7.40
N MET A 5 23.60 -0.82 7.35
CA MET A 5 22.18 -1.07 7.20
C MET A 5 21.97 -1.63 5.78
N VAL A 6 21.89 -2.94 5.67
CA VAL A 6 21.45 -3.61 4.45
C VAL A 6 20.00 -3.16 4.23
N THR A 7 19.80 -2.29 3.26
CA THR A 7 18.46 -2.02 2.73
C THR A 7 18.01 -3.29 2.01
N ALA A 8 17.25 -4.13 2.72
CA ALA A 8 16.63 -5.28 2.10
C ALA A 8 15.74 -4.77 0.96
N THR A 9 16.04 -5.19 -0.26
CA THR A 9 15.14 -5.01 -1.39
C THR A 9 13.80 -5.65 -1.03
N PRO A 10 12.67 -4.92 -1.11
CA PRO A 10 11.38 -5.49 -0.76
C PRO A 10 11.12 -6.74 -1.60
N ASP A 11 10.72 -7.82 -0.94
CA ASP A 11 10.40 -9.07 -1.60
C ASP A 11 9.24 -8.85 -2.59
N LEU A 12 9.48 -9.15 -3.87
CA LEU A 12 8.48 -9.00 -4.92
C LEU A 12 7.59 -10.23 -4.96
N ARG A 13 6.36 -10.10 -4.42
CA ARG A 13 5.37 -11.18 -4.40
C ARG A 13 4.47 -11.12 -5.63
N SER A 14 4.01 -12.27 -6.09
CA SER A 14 2.94 -12.40 -7.07
C SER A 14 1.75 -13.07 -6.39
N HIS A 15 0.58 -12.42 -6.39
CA HIS A 15 -0.65 -13.07 -5.95
C HIS A 15 -1.24 -13.91 -7.08
N ARG A 16 -1.68 -15.13 -6.70
CA ARG A 16 -2.53 -15.94 -7.58
C ARG A 16 -3.99 -15.69 -7.20
N PRO A 17 -4.89 -15.55 -8.19
CA PRO A 17 -6.32 -15.50 -7.89
C PRO A 17 -6.76 -16.73 -7.09
N GLY A 18 -7.62 -16.51 -6.12
CA GLY A 18 -8.17 -17.57 -5.27
C GLY A 18 -8.15 -17.27 -3.79
N ARG A 19 -8.62 -18.23 -3.01
CA ARG A 19 -8.68 -18.11 -1.54
C ARG A 19 -7.31 -18.37 -0.91
N GLU A 20 -6.98 -17.57 0.08
CA GLU A 20 -5.78 -17.69 0.89
C GLU A 20 -6.16 -17.63 2.37
N LYS A 21 -5.58 -18.52 3.18
CA LYS A 21 -5.75 -18.54 4.63
C LYS A 21 -4.47 -18.07 5.31
N LEU A 22 -4.59 -17.03 6.09
CA LEU A 22 -3.52 -16.49 6.91
C LEU A 22 -3.69 -16.94 8.36
N GLY A 23 -2.63 -17.53 8.91
CA GLY A 23 -2.64 -18.02 10.29
C GLY A 23 -2.78 -16.90 11.32
N PRO A 24 -3.23 -17.25 12.56
CA PRO A 24 -3.38 -16.30 13.65
C PRO A 24 -2.08 -15.55 13.96
N SER A 25 -2.16 -14.24 14.16
CA SER A 25 -1.06 -13.38 14.62
C SER A 25 0.20 -13.41 13.72
N VAL A 26 0.05 -13.84 12.46
CA VAL A 26 1.14 -13.80 11.49
C VAL A 26 1.43 -12.35 11.14
N SER A 27 2.71 -11.99 11.08
CA SER A 27 3.18 -10.70 10.55
C SER A 27 3.82 -10.93 9.20
N ILE A 28 3.35 -10.23 8.19
CA ILE A 28 3.92 -10.22 6.84
C ILE A 28 4.75 -8.94 6.73
N PRO A 29 6.08 -9.05 6.63
CA PRO A 29 6.94 -7.88 6.51
C PRO A 29 6.60 -7.05 5.27
N ARG A 30 7.00 -5.77 5.28
CA ARG A 30 6.79 -4.89 4.14
C ARG A 30 7.35 -5.48 2.85
N HIS A 31 6.49 -5.54 1.85
CA HIS A 31 6.77 -6.15 0.54
C HIS A 31 6.06 -5.37 -0.56
N ARG A 32 6.36 -5.70 -1.82
CA ARG A 32 5.73 -5.12 -3.02
C ARG A 32 5.15 -6.23 -3.90
N HIS A 33 4.18 -5.87 -4.72
CA HIS A 33 3.60 -6.77 -5.71
C HIS A 33 3.99 -6.33 -7.13
N ARG A 34 4.26 -7.33 -7.99
CA ARG A 34 4.57 -7.09 -9.42
C ARG A 34 3.36 -6.72 -10.24
N GLY A 35 2.18 -7.20 -9.84
CA GLY A 35 0.92 -6.97 -10.53
C GLY A 35 -0.14 -6.48 -9.55
N GLY A 36 -1.10 -5.69 -10.06
CA GLY A 36 -2.24 -5.24 -9.27
C GLY A 36 -3.19 -6.41 -8.95
N TYR A 37 -3.74 -6.40 -7.75
CA TYR A 37 -4.76 -7.35 -7.32
C TYR A 37 -5.72 -6.70 -6.32
N VAL A 38 -6.83 -7.37 -6.08
CA VAL A 38 -7.83 -6.97 -5.09
C VAL A 38 -7.91 -8.05 -4.02
N ALA A 39 -7.80 -7.69 -2.75
CA ALA A 39 -7.94 -8.57 -1.61
C ALA A 39 -9.31 -8.35 -0.95
N VAL A 40 -10.20 -9.33 -1.02
CA VAL A 40 -11.50 -9.32 -0.33
C VAL A 40 -11.39 -10.14 0.95
N VAL A 41 -11.65 -9.53 2.11
CA VAL A 41 -11.66 -10.26 3.38
C VAL A 41 -12.96 -11.05 3.51
N LEU A 42 -12.87 -12.37 3.53
CA LEU A 42 -14.04 -13.27 3.68
C LEU A 42 -14.35 -13.54 5.14
N SER A 43 -13.33 -13.75 5.98
CA SER A 43 -13.50 -13.96 7.42
C SER A 43 -12.25 -13.56 8.20
N GLY A 44 -12.40 -13.35 9.51
CA GLY A 44 -11.33 -12.87 10.36
C GLY A 44 -10.91 -11.44 10.02
N GLY A 45 -9.61 -11.16 9.97
CA GLY A 45 -9.12 -9.84 9.59
C GLY A 45 -7.62 -9.66 9.80
N TYR A 46 -7.12 -8.53 9.35
CA TYR A 46 -5.73 -8.11 9.49
C TYR A 46 -5.60 -6.58 9.46
N GLN A 47 -4.55 -6.08 10.07
CA GLN A 47 -4.18 -4.67 9.92
C GLN A 47 -3.17 -4.57 8.77
N GLU A 48 -3.44 -3.67 7.84
CA GLU A 48 -2.56 -3.33 6.74
C GLU A 48 -2.01 -1.92 6.90
N ALA A 49 -0.73 -1.72 6.59
CA ALA A 49 -0.09 -0.40 6.58
C ALA A 49 0.69 -0.19 5.28
N GLY A 50 0.15 0.67 4.41
CA GLY A 50 0.64 0.94 3.05
C GLY A 50 0.61 2.41 2.67
N LEU A 51 0.74 2.69 1.37
CA LEU A 51 0.75 4.07 0.85
C LEU A 51 -0.59 4.79 1.03
N ALA A 52 -1.70 4.06 1.11
CA ALA A 52 -3.03 4.63 1.35
C ALA A 52 -3.31 4.95 2.83
N GLY A 53 -2.44 4.52 3.74
CA GLY A 53 -2.61 4.64 5.18
C GLY A 53 -2.56 3.30 5.90
N ARG A 54 -3.05 3.27 7.13
CA ARG A 54 -3.19 2.07 7.95
C ARG A 54 -4.66 1.76 8.18
N PHE A 55 -5.07 0.54 7.87
CA PHE A 55 -6.46 0.10 7.95
C PHE A 55 -6.56 -1.18 8.77
N ASP A 56 -7.63 -1.30 9.54
CA ASP A 56 -8.01 -2.53 10.23
C ASP A 56 -9.13 -3.20 9.42
N LEU A 57 -8.75 -4.22 8.65
CA LEU A 57 -9.60 -4.86 7.65
C LEU A 57 -10.27 -6.10 8.24
N THR A 58 -11.58 -6.20 8.03
CA THR A 58 -12.44 -7.28 8.51
C THR A 58 -13.35 -7.81 7.40
N ALA A 59 -14.11 -8.86 7.66
CA ALA A 59 -15.00 -9.46 6.66
C ALA A 59 -15.88 -8.41 5.96
N GLY A 60 -15.89 -8.45 4.63
CA GLY A 60 -16.56 -7.49 3.75
C GLY A 60 -15.71 -6.27 3.36
N ASP A 61 -14.53 -6.09 3.97
CA ASP A 61 -13.59 -5.06 3.54
C ASP A 61 -12.76 -5.55 2.35
N VAL A 62 -12.39 -4.60 1.50
CA VAL A 62 -11.65 -4.84 0.25
C VAL A 62 -10.46 -3.89 0.22
N ALA A 63 -9.26 -4.42 0.01
CA ALA A 63 -8.06 -3.65 -0.27
C ALA A 63 -7.68 -3.78 -1.74
N VAL A 64 -7.32 -2.67 -2.38
CA VAL A 64 -6.90 -2.61 -3.79
C VAL A 64 -5.42 -2.30 -3.83
N HIS A 65 -4.64 -3.26 -4.27
CA HIS A 65 -3.21 -3.13 -4.45
C HIS A 65 -2.90 -2.90 -5.93
N ARG A 66 -2.29 -1.74 -6.22
CA ARG A 66 -1.83 -1.43 -7.57
C ARG A 66 -0.41 -1.96 -7.76
N GLU A 67 0.05 -2.00 -9.00
CA GLU A 67 1.44 -2.36 -9.27
C GLU A 67 2.41 -1.52 -8.47
N PHE A 68 3.40 -2.18 -7.86
CA PHE A 68 4.42 -1.58 -7.00
C PHE A 68 3.93 -0.94 -5.70
N ASP A 69 2.66 -1.11 -5.33
CA ASP A 69 2.22 -0.78 -3.97
C ASP A 69 3.02 -1.58 -2.94
N ALA A 70 3.45 -0.91 -1.89
CA ALA A 70 4.20 -1.51 -0.80
C ALA A 70 3.40 -1.43 0.50
N HIS A 71 3.21 -2.56 1.16
CA HIS A 71 2.52 -2.65 2.44
C HIS A 71 3.14 -3.73 3.34
N LEU A 72 2.73 -3.73 4.59
CA LEU A 72 2.95 -4.81 5.55
C LEU A 72 1.62 -5.17 6.19
N ASP A 73 1.51 -6.42 6.72
CA ASP A 73 0.29 -6.88 7.34
C ASP A 73 0.53 -7.52 8.70
N HIS A 74 -0.42 -7.31 9.60
CA HIS A 74 -0.50 -7.99 10.90
C HIS A 74 -1.85 -8.70 11.01
N VAL A 75 -1.84 -10.01 10.87
CA VAL A 75 -3.04 -10.83 10.93
C VAL A 75 -3.57 -10.88 12.37
N HIS A 76 -4.88 -10.75 12.54
CA HIS A 76 -5.53 -10.81 13.85
C HIS A 76 -5.36 -12.18 14.53
N ALA A 77 -5.64 -12.22 15.85
CA ALA A 77 -5.51 -13.43 16.66
C ALA A 77 -6.41 -14.61 16.20
N ARG A 78 -7.42 -14.34 15.37
CA ARG A 78 -8.32 -15.37 14.79
C ARG A 78 -7.90 -15.81 13.39
N GLY A 79 -6.83 -15.24 12.84
CA GLY A 79 -6.47 -15.43 11.44
C GLY A 79 -7.34 -14.63 10.49
N ALA A 80 -7.13 -14.83 9.19
CA ALA A 80 -7.95 -14.26 8.14
C ALA A 80 -8.10 -15.24 6.98
N GLU A 81 -9.24 -15.21 6.30
CA GLU A 81 -9.43 -15.81 4.98
C GLU A 81 -9.67 -14.69 3.97
N ILE A 82 -8.87 -14.66 2.93
CA ILE A 82 -8.84 -13.62 1.91
C ILE A 82 -9.10 -14.26 0.56
N LEU A 83 -9.87 -13.56 -0.27
CA LEU A 83 -10.04 -13.89 -1.69
C LEU A 83 -9.24 -12.89 -2.51
N ASN A 84 -8.18 -13.35 -3.14
CA ASN A 84 -7.38 -12.56 -4.08
C ASN A 84 -8.00 -12.63 -5.48
N LEU A 85 -8.27 -11.46 -6.06
CA LEU A 85 -8.84 -11.30 -7.40
C LEU A 85 -7.88 -10.47 -8.27
N PRO A 86 -7.85 -10.67 -9.59
CA PRO A 86 -7.10 -9.81 -10.48
C PRO A 86 -7.64 -8.37 -10.40
N LEU A 87 -6.78 -7.36 -10.48
CA LEU A 87 -7.21 -5.97 -10.62
C LEU A 87 -7.48 -5.69 -12.11
N PRO A 88 -8.73 -5.40 -12.51
CA PRO A 88 -9.05 -5.11 -13.91
C PRO A 88 -8.36 -3.81 -14.35
N PHE A 89 -7.84 -3.80 -15.57
CA PHE A 89 -7.22 -2.63 -16.16
C PHE A 89 -8.21 -1.45 -16.26
N GLY A 90 -7.74 -0.25 -15.94
CA GLY A 90 -8.56 0.97 -16.01
C GLY A 90 -9.57 1.13 -14.87
N THR A 91 -9.53 0.28 -13.85
CA THR A 91 -10.46 0.35 -12.72
C THR A 91 -10.15 1.54 -11.80
N THR A 92 -11.19 2.29 -11.43
CA THR A 92 -11.12 3.46 -10.53
C THR A 92 -11.62 3.15 -9.12
N LEU A 93 -11.43 1.92 -8.63
CA LEU A 93 -11.82 1.54 -7.27
C LEU A 93 -11.03 2.35 -6.21
N PRO A 94 -11.67 2.71 -5.08
CA PRO A 94 -10.97 3.25 -3.92
C PRO A 94 -9.89 2.29 -3.44
N ALA A 95 -8.87 2.80 -2.76
CA ALA A 95 -7.79 1.96 -2.22
C ALA A 95 -8.32 0.94 -1.19
N VAL A 96 -9.25 1.37 -0.34
CA VAL A 96 -9.93 0.50 0.64
C VAL A 96 -11.41 0.87 0.69
N PHE A 97 -12.27 -0.13 0.64
CA PHE A 97 -13.72 0.05 0.70
C PHE A 97 -14.42 -1.20 1.24
N LYS A 98 -15.72 -1.06 1.52
CA LYS A 98 -16.57 -2.17 1.97
C LYS A 98 -17.52 -2.59 0.86
N ILE A 99 -17.79 -3.90 0.77
CA ILE A 99 -18.81 -4.49 -0.12
C ILE A 99 -19.96 -5.08 0.71
N ALA A 100 -21.13 -5.25 0.08
CA ALA A 100 -22.34 -5.71 0.77
C ALA A 100 -22.32 -7.23 1.06
N ASP A 101 -21.85 -8.05 0.12
CA ASP A 101 -21.90 -9.51 0.20
C ASP A 101 -20.59 -10.14 -0.33
N PRO A 102 -19.59 -10.36 0.57
CA PRO A 102 -18.33 -11.00 0.19
C PRO A 102 -18.53 -12.46 -0.26
N ASP A 103 -19.55 -13.17 0.26
CA ASP A 103 -19.84 -14.54 -0.13
C ASP A 103 -20.40 -14.63 -1.55
N ALA A 104 -21.18 -13.65 -1.98
CA ALA A 104 -21.63 -13.58 -3.37
C ALA A 104 -20.44 -13.40 -4.32
N ILE A 105 -19.49 -12.53 -3.99
CA ILE A 105 -18.26 -12.37 -4.76
C ILE A 105 -17.46 -13.66 -4.80
N ALA A 106 -17.32 -14.35 -3.66
CA ALA A 106 -16.62 -15.62 -3.59
C ALA A 106 -17.25 -16.69 -4.49
N ARG A 107 -18.59 -16.79 -4.51
CA ARG A 107 -19.31 -17.72 -5.41
C ARG A 107 -19.09 -17.42 -6.90
N VAL A 108 -19.02 -16.13 -7.28
CA VAL A 108 -18.68 -15.74 -8.67
C VAL A 108 -17.24 -16.14 -8.99
N ALA A 109 -16.30 -15.88 -8.06
CA ALA A 109 -14.89 -16.17 -8.24
C ALA A 109 -14.55 -17.67 -8.38
N GLU A 110 -15.40 -18.56 -7.87
CA GLU A 110 -15.26 -20.01 -8.09
C GLU A 110 -15.41 -20.41 -9.57
N ARG A 111 -16.10 -19.59 -10.36
CA ARG A 111 -16.30 -19.79 -11.80
C ARG A 111 -15.32 -18.95 -12.61
N ASP A 112 -15.21 -17.67 -12.28
CA ASP A 112 -14.32 -16.72 -12.94
C ASP A 112 -13.89 -15.61 -11.97
N PRO A 113 -12.61 -15.60 -11.55
CA PRO A 113 -12.08 -14.54 -10.69
C PRO A 113 -12.08 -13.15 -11.33
N PHE A 114 -12.01 -13.06 -12.67
CA PHE A 114 -12.05 -11.78 -13.36
C PHE A 114 -13.46 -11.20 -13.36
N ASP A 115 -14.47 -12.02 -13.64
CA ASP A 115 -15.87 -11.61 -13.51
C ASP A 115 -16.18 -11.16 -12.09
N ALA A 116 -15.70 -11.88 -11.07
CA ALA A 116 -15.87 -11.48 -9.68
C ALA A 116 -15.29 -10.10 -9.40
N ALA A 117 -14.10 -9.82 -9.90
CA ALA A 117 -13.47 -8.50 -9.76
C ALA A 117 -14.28 -7.38 -10.42
N MET A 118 -14.89 -7.65 -11.57
CA MET A 118 -15.75 -6.70 -12.30
C MET A 118 -17.08 -6.41 -11.60
N THR A 119 -17.54 -7.28 -10.71
CA THR A 119 -18.78 -7.10 -9.94
C THR A 119 -18.59 -6.37 -8.61
N LEU A 120 -17.37 -5.99 -8.26
CA LEU A 120 -17.09 -5.25 -7.02
C LEU A 120 -17.71 -3.86 -7.06
N VAL A 121 -18.63 -3.59 -6.12
CA VAL A 121 -19.26 -2.30 -5.95
C VAL A 121 -19.01 -1.77 -4.55
N PRO A 122 -18.28 -0.66 -4.40
CA PRO A 122 -18.10 -0.01 -3.11
C PRO A 122 -19.44 0.45 -2.52
N VAL A 123 -19.76 0.06 -1.29
CA VAL A 123 -20.96 0.53 -0.56
C VAL A 123 -20.64 1.58 0.49
N SER A 124 -19.42 1.57 1.04
CA SER A 124 -18.91 2.59 1.94
C SER A 124 -17.39 2.60 1.98
N SER A 125 -16.81 3.68 2.47
CA SER A 125 -15.39 3.76 2.77
C SER A 125 -15.05 3.04 4.08
N VAL A 126 -13.83 2.52 4.19
CA VAL A 126 -13.25 2.07 5.46
C VAL A 126 -12.45 3.25 6.04
N VAL A 127 -12.64 3.50 7.33
CA VAL A 127 -11.94 4.61 8.00
C VAL A 127 -10.51 4.17 8.32
N PRO A 128 -9.48 4.92 7.91
CA PRO A 128 -8.11 4.63 8.29
C PRO A 128 -7.89 4.83 9.79
N ALA A 129 -6.85 4.21 10.32
CA ALA A 129 -6.37 4.52 11.66
C ALA A 129 -6.00 6.02 11.75
N ASN A 130 -6.19 6.60 12.94
CA ASN A 130 -6.03 8.02 13.16
C ASN A 130 -5.09 8.24 14.35
N ASP A 131 -3.82 8.08 14.11
CA ASP A 131 -2.73 8.22 15.05
C ASP A 131 -1.64 9.06 14.38
N TRP A 132 -0.68 9.62 15.13
CA TRP A 132 0.31 10.53 14.54
C TRP A 132 1.14 9.91 13.39
N PRO A 133 1.45 8.59 13.33
CA PRO A 133 2.11 8.02 12.17
C PRO A 133 1.23 8.06 10.92
N ASP A 134 -0.10 7.93 11.08
CA ASP A 134 -1.06 7.96 9.99
C ASP A 134 -1.24 9.39 9.45
N ASP A 135 -1.26 10.41 10.34
CA ASP A 135 -1.23 11.81 9.93
C ASP A 135 -0.02 12.11 9.03
N LEU A 136 1.15 11.57 9.38
CA LEU A 136 2.38 11.79 8.63
C LEU A 136 2.33 11.17 7.23
N VAL A 137 1.57 10.09 7.00
CA VAL A 137 1.41 9.47 5.67
C VAL A 137 0.89 10.49 4.66
N GLY A 138 -0.14 11.27 5.02
CA GLY A 138 -0.70 12.30 4.15
C GLY A 138 0.37 13.32 3.68
N ASP A 139 1.24 13.76 4.59
CA ASP A 139 2.33 14.69 4.28
C ASP A 139 3.46 14.03 3.47
N LEU A 140 3.71 12.74 3.67
CA LEU A 140 4.74 12.00 2.93
C LEU A 140 4.31 11.62 1.51
N THR A 141 3.02 11.37 1.30
CA THR A 141 2.45 11.03 -0.02
C THR A 141 2.09 12.28 -0.84
N GLY A 142 1.84 13.40 -0.17
CA GLY A 142 1.58 14.69 -0.79
C GLY A 142 2.83 15.35 -1.39
N ASN A 143 2.62 16.50 -2.03
CA ASN A 143 3.71 17.34 -2.55
C ASN A 143 4.25 18.34 -1.50
N SER A 144 3.87 18.20 -0.24
CA SER A 144 4.38 19.06 0.82
C SER A 144 5.87 18.85 0.97
N GLY A 145 6.65 19.84 0.62
CA GLY A 145 8.10 19.87 0.80
C GLY A 145 8.52 20.02 2.27
N ASP A 146 7.59 19.87 3.19
CA ASP A 146 7.84 20.08 4.61
C ASP A 146 8.91 19.13 5.13
N ARG A 147 9.88 19.74 5.81
CA ARG A 147 10.96 18.99 6.42
C ARG A 147 10.38 18.19 7.60
N LEU A 148 10.70 16.90 7.65
CA LEU A 148 10.32 16.00 8.76
C LEU A 148 10.62 16.60 10.14
N HIS A 149 11.69 17.37 10.24
CA HIS A 149 12.06 18.07 11.46
C HIS A 149 11.01 19.13 11.87
N THR A 150 10.53 19.94 10.93
CA THR A 150 9.49 20.96 11.19
C THR A 150 8.18 20.28 11.61
N TRP A 151 7.81 19.19 10.96
CA TRP A 151 6.65 18.40 11.29
C TRP A 151 6.76 17.79 12.70
N ALA A 152 7.92 17.22 13.05
CA ALA A 152 8.17 16.66 14.38
C ALA A 152 8.01 17.72 15.49
N ILE A 153 8.58 18.90 15.29
CA ILE A 153 8.43 20.03 16.23
C ILE A 153 6.96 20.40 16.41
N ALA A 154 6.21 20.55 15.31
CA ALA A 154 4.79 20.91 15.35
C ALA A 154 3.93 19.88 16.13
N LYS A 155 4.33 18.61 16.11
CA LYS A 155 3.67 17.51 16.86
C LYS A 155 4.28 17.28 18.26
N GLY A 156 5.28 18.05 18.69
CA GLY A 156 5.96 17.88 19.96
C GLY A 156 6.79 16.59 20.07
N LEU A 157 7.24 16.05 18.93
CA LEU A 157 8.00 14.79 18.84
C LEU A 157 9.49 15.05 18.64
N ALA A 158 10.35 14.30 19.34
CA ALA A 158 11.76 14.24 19.00
C ALA A 158 11.95 13.52 17.65
N PRO A 159 12.92 13.95 16.80
CA PRO A 159 13.16 13.35 15.48
C PRO A 159 13.38 11.82 15.51
N GLU A 160 14.08 11.34 16.56
CA GLU A 160 14.32 9.91 16.76
C GLU A 160 13.03 9.15 17.09
N THR A 161 12.15 9.76 17.88
CA THR A 161 10.83 9.21 18.23
C THR A 161 9.94 9.12 16.98
N LEU A 162 9.94 10.18 16.16
CA LEU A 162 9.24 10.20 14.89
C LEU A 162 9.73 9.07 13.98
N SER A 163 11.04 8.97 13.76
CA SER A 163 11.60 7.98 12.85
C SER A 163 11.33 6.54 13.30
N ARG A 164 11.57 6.24 14.60
CA ARG A 164 11.34 4.90 15.16
C ARG A 164 9.87 4.53 15.23
N GLY A 165 9.01 5.46 15.66
CA GLY A 165 7.58 5.21 15.80
C GLY A 165 6.93 4.98 14.45
N PHE A 166 7.28 5.79 13.44
CA PHE A 166 6.81 5.57 12.07
C PHE A 166 7.28 4.22 11.51
N ALA A 167 8.58 3.90 11.66
CA ALA A 167 9.13 2.63 11.19
C ALA A 167 8.51 1.40 11.89
N LYS A 168 8.09 1.53 13.15
CA LYS A 168 7.37 0.46 13.85
C LYS A 168 6.01 0.17 13.22
N VAL A 169 5.33 1.19 12.69
CA VAL A 169 3.98 1.07 12.11
C VAL A 169 4.03 0.70 10.64
N PHE A 170 4.91 1.35 9.86
CA PHE A 170 4.96 1.21 8.40
C PHE A 170 6.12 0.34 7.89
N GLY A 171 6.96 -0.20 8.76
CA GLY A 171 8.08 -1.08 8.39
C GLY A 171 9.28 -0.39 7.76
N VAL A 172 9.21 0.91 7.49
CA VAL A 172 10.27 1.72 6.87
C VAL A 172 10.36 3.10 7.51
N THR A 173 11.50 3.76 7.35
CA THR A 173 11.65 5.15 7.82
C THR A 173 10.77 6.11 7.02
N PRO A 174 10.39 7.29 7.57
CA PRO A 174 9.64 8.30 6.82
C PRO A 174 10.31 8.72 5.51
N ALA A 175 11.64 8.79 5.48
CA ALA A 175 12.40 9.12 4.28
C ALA A 175 12.28 8.04 3.19
N ALA A 176 12.37 6.77 3.57
CA ALA A 176 12.17 5.64 2.66
C ALA A 176 10.73 5.59 2.15
N PHE A 177 9.75 5.78 3.04
CA PHE A 177 8.32 5.82 2.67
C PHE A 177 8.03 6.94 1.65
N ARG A 178 8.56 8.15 1.87
CA ARG A 178 8.45 9.26 0.91
C ARG A 178 9.08 8.92 -0.45
N ALA A 179 10.22 8.23 -0.45
CA ALA A 179 10.86 7.78 -1.69
C ALA A 179 9.99 6.75 -2.43
N GLU A 180 9.40 5.79 -1.72
CA GLU A 180 8.46 4.81 -2.28
C GLU A 180 7.21 5.50 -2.85
N ALA A 181 6.58 6.40 -2.11
CA ALA A 181 5.40 7.15 -2.56
C ALA A 181 5.70 7.97 -3.83
N ARG A 182 6.89 8.58 -3.88
CA ARG A 182 7.36 9.32 -5.06
C ARG A 182 7.56 8.41 -6.26
N ALA A 183 8.18 7.24 -6.07
CA ALA A 183 8.41 6.27 -7.14
C ALA A 183 7.08 5.71 -7.66
N HIS A 184 6.15 5.36 -6.77
CA HIS A 184 4.82 4.90 -7.13
C HIS A 184 4.05 5.95 -7.96
N ARG A 185 4.07 7.23 -7.54
CA ARG A 185 3.44 8.32 -8.31
C ARG A 185 4.08 8.48 -9.68
N ALA A 186 5.40 8.43 -9.78
CA ALA A 186 6.10 8.51 -11.05
C ALA A 186 5.75 7.34 -11.97
N PHE A 187 5.69 6.13 -11.43
CA PHE A 187 5.28 4.94 -12.17
C PHE A 187 3.85 5.08 -12.71
N ALA A 188 2.91 5.54 -11.90
CA ALA A 188 1.53 5.78 -12.34
C ALA A 188 1.46 6.80 -13.51
N LEU A 189 2.27 7.86 -13.46
CA LEU A 189 2.36 8.84 -14.55
C LEU A 189 2.99 8.24 -15.82
N ILE A 190 4.01 7.40 -15.69
CA ILE A 190 4.65 6.71 -16.82
C ILE A 190 3.64 5.80 -17.53
N CYS A 191 2.82 5.07 -16.78
CA CYS A 191 1.83 4.15 -17.34
C CYS A 191 0.54 4.85 -17.82
N GLY A 192 0.21 6.00 -17.24
CA GLY A 192 -1.08 6.69 -17.45
C GLY A 192 -1.02 7.93 -18.34
N SER A 193 0.15 8.31 -18.88
CA SER A 193 0.28 9.51 -19.71
C SER A 193 1.35 9.35 -20.81
N ASP A 194 1.25 10.18 -21.84
CA ASP A 194 2.25 10.32 -22.90
C ASP A 194 3.33 11.39 -22.58
N ALA A 195 3.41 11.84 -21.31
CA ALA A 195 4.35 12.85 -20.90
C ALA A 195 5.81 12.35 -21.04
N PRO A 196 6.76 13.18 -21.52
CA PRO A 196 8.16 12.82 -21.59
C PRO A 196 8.70 12.44 -20.20
N LEU A 197 9.53 11.37 -20.12
CA LEU A 197 10.12 10.93 -18.85
C LEU A 197 10.89 12.04 -18.11
N ALA A 198 11.50 12.95 -18.85
CA ALA A 198 12.18 14.12 -18.26
C ALA A 198 11.21 15.05 -17.53
N SER A 199 10.01 15.27 -18.09
CA SER A 199 8.96 16.07 -17.45
C SER A 199 8.42 15.37 -16.20
N ILE A 200 8.11 14.07 -16.30
CA ILE A 200 7.68 13.25 -15.16
C ILE A 200 8.74 13.26 -14.04
N ALA A 201 10.03 13.22 -14.39
CA ALA A 201 11.10 13.31 -13.40
C ALA A 201 11.02 14.61 -12.60
N VAL A 202 10.89 15.74 -13.28
CA VAL A 202 10.77 17.06 -12.63
C VAL A 202 9.51 17.16 -11.79
N ASP A 203 8.35 16.75 -12.33
CA ASP A 203 7.04 16.82 -11.65
C ASP A 203 6.99 15.93 -10.39
N CYS A 204 7.75 14.83 -10.40
CA CYS A 204 7.88 13.94 -9.24
C CYS A 204 9.05 14.30 -8.30
N GLY A 205 9.79 15.41 -8.56
CA GLY A 205 10.87 15.87 -7.70
C GLY A 205 12.14 15.03 -7.79
N TYR A 206 12.40 14.41 -8.95
CA TYR A 206 13.70 13.82 -9.29
C TYR A 206 14.61 14.87 -9.92
N ALA A 207 15.92 14.73 -9.70
CA ALA A 207 16.90 15.65 -10.26
C ALA A 207 16.96 15.61 -11.78
N ASP A 208 16.79 14.39 -12.34
CA ASP A 208 16.87 14.10 -13.78
C ASP A 208 16.17 12.77 -14.13
N GLN A 209 16.03 12.51 -15.44
CA GLN A 209 15.47 11.26 -15.95
C GLN A 209 16.26 10.01 -15.51
N PRO A 210 17.61 9.96 -15.54
CA PRO A 210 18.38 8.84 -15.02
C PRO A 210 18.10 8.51 -13.55
N HIS A 211 17.89 9.55 -12.71
CA HIS A 211 17.51 9.36 -11.31
C HIS A 211 16.11 8.72 -11.18
N LEU A 212 15.14 9.22 -11.96
CA LEU A 212 13.81 8.61 -12.05
C LEU A 212 13.89 7.15 -12.49
N THR A 213 14.60 6.85 -13.57
CA THR A 213 14.72 5.48 -14.12
C THR A 213 15.28 4.52 -13.07
N ARG A 214 16.34 4.89 -12.35
CA ARG A 214 16.90 4.04 -11.28
C ARG A 214 15.89 3.79 -10.16
N ALA A 215 15.07 4.78 -9.82
CA ALA A 215 14.10 4.65 -8.73
C ALA A 215 12.86 3.79 -9.10
N THR A 216 12.52 3.72 -10.39
CA THR A 216 11.35 2.94 -10.88
C THR A 216 11.73 1.57 -11.45
N SER A 217 13.03 1.27 -11.63
CA SER A 217 13.50 -0.03 -12.12
C SER A 217 13.96 -0.96 -11.00
N ALA A 218 13.95 -0.52 -9.75
CA ALA A 218 14.32 -1.29 -8.57
C ALA A 218 13.09 -1.94 -7.95
#